data_b6d89c2e6badceb676536d1876423388
#
_entry.id   b6d89c2e6badceb676536d1876423388
#
_cell.length_a   1.000
_cell.length_b   1.000
_cell.length_c   1.000
_cell.angle_alpha   90.00
_cell.angle_beta   90.00
_cell.angle_gamma   90.00
#
_symmetry.space_group_name_H-M   'P 1'
#
loop_
_entity.id
_entity.type
_entity.pdbx_description
1 polymer ?
#
loop_
_entity_poly.entity_id
_entity_poly.type
_entity_poly.pdbx_seq_one_letter_code
_entity_poly.pdbx_strand_id
1 'polypeptide(L)'
;KLSDNFKQILQKYGDEHVKDIEIDQFESGNIVTATVINSGKRDEFIVYWENFHETITSVEATNPDSPFKDEFGIGVGTNLEELVQINGKPISCNGFLWEFGGLISNFHGGKLKGPAENRSVRYWLELKEETNPNFDIVGEGEFKSDSPEMQKSLKNIVVNNIGIVKW
;
A
#
# COMPACT_ATOMS: atom_id res chain seq x y z
N LYS A 1 -8.17 1.65 -15.39
CA LYS A 1 -7.88 0.18 -15.45
C LYS A 1 -6.39 0.00 -15.69
N LEU A 2 -5.80 -1.09 -15.23
CA LEU A 2 -4.37 -1.40 -15.51
C LEU A 2 -4.06 -1.59 -17.01
N SER A 3 -5.08 -1.69 -17.84
CA SER A 3 -4.98 -1.74 -19.30
C SER A 3 -5.07 -0.37 -19.97
N ASP A 4 -5.34 0.69 -19.22
CA ASP A 4 -5.44 2.04 -19.79
C ASP A 4 -4.02 2.54 -20.14
N ASN A 5 -3.90 3.31 -21.21
CA ASN A 5 -2.69 4.07 -21.53
C ASN A 5 -2.82 5.53 -21.09
N PHE A 6 -1.74 6.28 -21.18
CA PHE A 6 -1.71 7.67 -20.72
C PHE A 6 -2.78 8.56 -21.40
N LYS A 7 -2.99 8.38 -22.71
CA LYS A 7 -4.03 9.12 -23.44
C LYS A 7 -5.44 8.87 -22.91
N GLN A 8 -5.72 7.62 -22.51
CA GLN A 8 -7.02 7.26 -21.91
C GLN A 8 -7.16 7.84 -20.50
N ILE A 9 -6.05 7.94 -19.76
CA ILE A 9 -6.03 8.63 -18.45
C ILE A 9 -6.35 10.10 -18.62
N LEU A 10 -5.69 10.81 -19.55
CA LEU A 10 -5.97 12.22 -19.83
C LEU A 10 -7.43 12.44 -20.26
N GLN A 11 -7.97 11.58 -21.13
CA GLN A 11 -9.38 11.67 -21.55
C GLN A 11 -10.36 11.47 -20.39
N LYS A 12 -10.01 10.63 -19.42
CA LYS A 12 -10.89 10.27 -18.31
C LYS A 12 -10.86 11.29 -17.16
N TYR A 13 -9.71 11.85 -16.86
CA TYR A 13 -9.52 12.72 -15.69
C TYR A 13 -9.34 14.20 -16.03
N GLY A 14 -9.00 14.53 -17.27
CA GLY A 14 -8.63 15.89 -17.70
C GLY A 14 -7.15 16.19 -17.42
N ASP A 15 -6.55 16.99 -18.31
CA ASP A 15 -5.14 17.37 -18.27
C ASP A 15 -4.76 18.10 -16.97
N GLU A 16 -5.68 18.92 -16.47
CA GLU A 16 -5.50 19.69 -15.24
C GLU A 16 -5.44 18.86 -13.97
N HIS A 17 -5.84 17.58 -14.04
CA HIS A 17 -5.83 16.63 -12.91
C HIS A 17 -4.73 15.59 -13.00
N VAL A 18 -3.93 15.64 -14.04
CA VAL A 18 -2.88 14.64 -14.34
C VAL A 18 -1.53 15.34 -14.32
N LYS A 19 -0.62 14.86 -13.46
CA LYS A 19 0.71 15.45 -13.31
C LYS A 19 1.77 14.36 -13.19
N ASP A 20 2.81 14.46 -13.99
CA ASP A 20 4.00 13.62 -13.82
C ASP A 20 4.88 14.13 -12.69
N ILE A 21 5.44 13.17 -11.94
CA ILE A 21 6.35 13.40 -10.84
C ILE A 21 7.55 12.45 -10.93
N GLU A 22 8.64 12.86 -10.32
CA GLU A 22 9.80 12.00 -10.09
C GLU A 22 9.78 11.51 -8.63
N ILE A 23 9.99 10.23 -8.44
CA ILE A 23 10.02 9.57 -7.13
C ILE A 23 11.36 8.86 -6.99
N ASP A 24 12.11 9.18 -5.94
CA ASP A 24 13.28 8.39 -5.56
C ASP A 24 12.79 7.14 -4.81
N GLN A 25 12.87 5.99 -5.47
CA GLN A 25 12.48 4.73 -4.86
C GLN A 25 13.48 4.35 -3.76
N PHE A 26 12.96 4.26 -2.53
CA PHE A 26 13.70 3.83 -1.35
C PHE A 26 14.92 4.71 -1.00
N GLU A 27 14.88 6.00 -1.34
CA GLU A 27 16.02 6.91 -1.11
C GLU A 27 17.35 6.36 -1.65
N SER A 28 17.25 5.51 -2.68
CA SER A 28 18.39 4.78 -3.26
C SER A 28 19.07 5.55 -4.39
N GLY A 29 18.52 6.70 -4.78
CA GLY A 29 18.93 7.44 -5.98
C GLY A 29 18.36 6.86 -7.28
N ASN A 30 17.49 5.84 -7.19
CA ASN A 30 16.78 5.27 -8.34
C ASN A 30 15.50 6.08 -8.61
N ILE A 31 15.63 7.10 -9.45
CA ILE A 31 14.52 7.98 -9.81
C ILE A 31 13.61 7.28 -10.82
N VAL A 32 12.33 7.13 -10.48
CA VAL A 32 11.30 6.66 -11.40
C VAL A 32 10.30 7.79 -11.67
N THR A 33 9.82 7.87 -12.90
CA THR A 33 8.74 8.79 -13.25
C THR A 33 7.40 8.09 -13.05
N ALA A 34 6.50 8.72 -12.33
CA ALA A 34 5.14 8.28 -12.09
C ALA A 34 4.15 9.39 -12.45
N THR A 35 2.89 9.04 -12.56
CA THR A 35 1.82 10.01 -12.85
C THR A 35 0.86 10.08 -11.66
N VAL A 36 0.68 11.26 -11.08
CA VAL A 36 -0.30 11.53 -10.02
C VAL A 36 -1.58 12.03 -10.63
N ILE A 37 -2.69 11.46 -10.19
CA ILE A 37 -4.03 11.87 -10.56
C ILE A 37 -4.69 12.54 -9.34
N ASN A 38 -5.38 13.67 -9.56
CA ASN A 38 -6.07 14.44 -8.53
C ASN A 38 -5.16 14.87 -7.36
N SER A 39 -3.93 15.32 -7.68
CA SER A 39 -2.93 15.72 -6.69
C SER A 39 -3.51 16.66 -5.62
N GLY A 40 -3.26 16.35 -4.35
CA GLY A 40 -3.73 17.09 -3.18
C GLY A 40 -5.21 16.89 -2.83
N LYS A 41 -5.93 16.01 -3.54
CA LYS A 41 -7.32 15.66 -3.23
C LYS A 41 -7.40 14.32 -2.50
N ARG A 42 -8.51 14.07 -1.80
CA ARG A 42 -8.71 12.81 -1.08
C ARG A 42 -8.73 11.58 -2.00
N ASP A 43 -9.10 11.76 -3.26
CA ASP A 43 -9.13 10.73 -4.30
C ASP A 43 -7.86 10.75 -5.18
N GLU A 44 -6.75 11.26 -4.62
CA GLU A 44 -5.43 11.15 -5.22
C GLU A 44 -4.99 9.71 -5.34
N PHE A 45 -4.37 9.37 -6.47
CA PHE A 45 -3.66 8.10 -6.65
C PHE A 45 -2.49 8.26 -7.61
N ILE A 46 -1.51 7.35 -7.48
CA ILE A 46 -0.27 7.34 -8.25
C ILE A 46 -0.31 6.19 -9.23
N VAL A 47 0.07 6.44 -10.46
CA VAL A 47 0.22 5.45 -11.53
C VAL A 47 1.70 5.26 -11.82
N TYR A 48 2.20 4.04 -11.68
CA TYR A 48 3.56 3.65 -12.03
C TYR A 48 3.59 2.95 -13.37
N TRP A 49 4.65 3.14 -14.13
CA TRP A 49 4.80 2.70 -15.51
C TRP A 49 6.03 1.81 -15.67
N GLU A 50 5.92 0.76 -16.49
CA GLU A 50 7.08 -0.03 -16.93
C GLU A 50 7.90 0.75 -17.98
N ASN A 51 7.21 1.16 -19.05
CA ASN A 51 7.72 2.13 -20.00
C ASN A 51 6.87 3.37 -19.85
N PHE A 52 7.49 4.51 -19.59
CA PHE A 52 6.80 5.73 -19.25
C PHE A 52 5.63 6.02 -20.21
N HIS A 53 4.41 6.17 -19.66
CA HIS A 53 3.15 6.38 -20.35
C HIS A 53 2.63 5.22 -21.23
N GLU A 54 3.33 4.07 -21.29
CA GLU A 54 2.91 2.97 -22.15
C GLU A 54 2.18 1.85 -21.37
N THR A 55 2.81 1.32 -20.34
CA THR A 55 2.28 0.16 -19.61
C THR A 55 2.21 0.46 -18.11
N ILE A 56 1.02 0.43 -17.55
CA ILE A 56 0.82 0.58 -16.10
C ILE A 56 1.30 -0.70 -15.41
N THR A 57 2.21 -0.54 -14.46
CA THR A 57 2.69 -1.61 -13.56
C THR A 57 1.92 -1.66 -12.25
N SER A 58 1.65 -0.49 -11.67
CA SER A 58 0.82 -0.38 -10.47
C SER A 58 0.02 0.92 -10.42
N VAL A 59 -1.02 0.89 -9.60
CA VAL A 59 -1.80 2.05 -9.21
C VAL A 59 -1.95 2.02 -7.70
N GLU A 60 -1.58 3.11 -7.03
CA GLU A 60 -1.49 3.16 -5.57
C GLU A 60 -2.19 4.38 -4.99
N ALA A 61 -2.85 4.21 -3.86
CA ALA A 61 -3.43 5.28 -3.06
C ALA A 61 -2.81 5.30 -1.67
N THR A 62 -2.37 6.49 -1.26
CA THR A 62 -1.67 6.73 0.01
C THR A 62 -2.34 7.77 0.89
N ASN A 63 -3.32 8.53 0.34
CA ASN A 63 -3.98 9.58 1.10
C ASN A 63 -4.81 8.98 2.26
N PRO A 64 -4.63 9.44 3.51
CA PRO A 64 -5.38 8.93 4.67
C PRO A 64 -6.90 9.06 4.55
N ASP A 65 -7.37 10.06 3.81
CA ASP A 65 -8.80 10.30 3.55
C ASP A 65 -9.29 9.64 2.25
N SER A 66 -8.48 8.75 1.67
CA SER A 66 -8.78 8.09 0.40
C SER A 66 -10.11 7.33 0.44
N PRO A 67 -10.99 7.53 -0.54
CA PRO A 67 -12.23 6.76 -0.65
C PRO A 67 -12.00 5.36 -1.23
N PHE A 68 -10.79 5.08 -1.72
CA PHE A 68 -10.47 3.81 -2.38
C PHE A 68 -10.39 2.68 -1.37
N LYS A 69 -11.18 1.64 -1.63
CA LYS A 69 -11.22 0.42 -0.83
C LYS A 69 -11.33 -0.78 -1.74
N ASP A 70 -10.81 -1.91 -1.28
CA ASP A 70 -11.01 -3.17 -1.97
C ASP A 70 -12.41 -3.77 -1.71
N GLU A 71 -12.64 -4.97 -2.21
CA GLU A 71 -13.91 -5.69 -2.03
C GLU A 71 -14.23 -6.09 -0.59
N PHE A 72 -13.23 -6.09 0.30
CA PHE A 72 -13.38 -6.36 1.72
C PHE A 72 -13.54 -5.09 2.55
N GLY A 73 -13.55 -3.92 1.90
CA GLY A 73 -13.63 -2.63 2.57
C GLY A 73 -12.29 -2.14 3.13
N ILE A 74 -11.18 -2.80 2.78
CA ILE A 74 -9.82 -2.44 3.21
C ILE A 74 -9.35 -1.26 2.37
N GLY A 75 -8.82 -0.25 3.03
CA GLY A 75 -8.23 0.94 2.42
C GLY A 75 -7.19 1.57 3.34
N VAL A 76 -6.66 2.72 2.94
CA VAL A 76 -5.74 3.49 3.78
C VAL A 76 -6.39 3.80 5.12
N GLY A 77 -5.64 3.63 6.21
CA GLY A 77 -6.10 3.80 7.58
C GLY A 77 -6.73 2.56 8.24
N THR A 78 -7.02 1.48 7.48
CA THR A 78 -7.46 0.21 8.07
C THR A 78 -6.34 -0.34 8.95
N ASN A 79 -6.61 -0.64 10.22
CA ASN A 79 -5.59 -1.14 11.14
C ASN A 79 -5.35 -2.65 11.03
N LEU A 80 -4.23 -3.13 11.57
CA LEU A 80 -3.83 -4.53 11.47
C LEU A 80 -4.80 -5.46 12.25
N GLU A 81 -5.42 -5.00 13.33
CA GLU A 81 -6.44 -5.76 14.05
C GLU A 81 -7.63 -6.06 13.14
N GLU A 82 -8.14 -5.05 12.42
CA GLU A 82 -9.22 -5.20 11.44
C GLU A 82 -8.80 -6.11 10.27
N LEU A 83 -7.57 -5.96 9.76
CA LEU A 83 -7.05 -6.85 8.71
C LEU A 83 -7.03 -8.31 9.17
N VAL A 84 -6.57 -8.59 10.38
CA VAL A 84 -6.55 -9.94 10.96
C VAL A 84 -7.97 -10.50 11.11
N GLN A 85 -8.93 -9.69 11.56
CA GLN A 85 -10.33 -10.08 11.67
C GLN A 85 -10.92 -10.44 10.30
N ILE A 86 -10.69 -9.61 9.28
CA ILE A 86 -11.16 -9.87 7.91
C ILE A 86 -10.48 -11.11 7.34
N ASN A 87 -9.17 -11.25 7.53
CA ASN A 87 -8.40 -12.41 7.07
C ASN A 87 -8.84 -13.73 7.73
N GLY A 88 -9.26 -13.68 8.99
CA GLY A 88 -9.64 -14.83 9.81
C GLY A 88 -8.46 -15.72 10.21
N LYS A 89 -7.25 -15.30 9.96
CA LYS A 89 -5.97 -15.93 10.29
C LYS A 89 -4.96 -14.85 10.64
N PRO A 90 -3.88 -15.17 11.37
CA PRO A 90 -2.78 -14.23 11.58
C PRO A 90 -2.20 -13.73 10.25
N ILE A 91 -1.54 -12.57 10.30
CA ILE A 91 -0.83 -11.95 9.18
C ILE A 91 0.62 -11.78 9.61
N SER A 92 1.56 -12.13 8.74
CA SER A 92 2.97 -11.80 8.91
C SER A 92 3.35 -10.61 8.03
N CYS A 93 4.18 -9.73 8.58
CA CYS A 93 4.78 -8.61 7.84
C CYS A 93 6.22 -8.39 8.28
N ASN A 94 6.97 -7.67 7.47
CA ASN A 94 8.29 -7.18 7.85
C ASN A 94 8.17 -6.18 9.00
N GLY A 95 9.21 -6.11 9.84
CA GLY A 95 9.30 -5.09 10.88
C GLY A 95 9.29 -3.67 10.30
N PHE A 96 9.20 -2.65 11.15
CA PHE A 96 8.97 -1.27 10.72
C PHE A 96 10.24 -0.42 10.75
N LEU A 97 10.14 0.80 10.22
CA LEU A 97 11.19 1.83 10.20
C LEU A 97 12.48 1.42 9.43
N TRP A 98 12.33 0.70 8.32
CA TRP A 98 13.39 0.41 7.35
C TRP A 98 12.80 0.25 5.95
N GLU A 99 13.62 0.11 4.92
CA GLU A 99 13.27 0.16 3.49
C GLU A 99 12.09 -0.74 3.07
N PHE A 100 12.01 -1.96 3.60
CA PHE A 100 10.92 -2.91 3.32
C PHE A 100 9.96 -3.08 4.49
N GLY A 101 9.95 -2.09 5.39
CA GLY A 101 9.11 -2.12 6.58
C GLY A 101 7.62 -2.20 6.27
N GLY A 102 6.89 -3.01 7.04
CA GLY A 102 5.44 -3.14 6.92
C GLY A 102 4.93 -3.91 5.70
N LEU A 103 5.81 -4.43 4.84
CA LEU A 103 5.39 -5.28 3.73
C LEU A 103 4.78 -6.59 4.27
N ILE A 104 3.54 -6.89 3.90
CA ILE A 104 2.90 -8.14 4.28
C ILE A 104 3.54 -9.29 3.51
N SER A 105 4.09 -10.26 4.25
CA SER A 105 4.77 -11.44 3.72
C SER A 105 3.86 -12.66 3.63
N ASN A 106 2.88 -12.81 4.55
CA ASN A 106 2.04 -14.01 4.59
C ASN A 106 0.68 -13.77 5.25
N PHE A 107 -0.39 -14.23 4.60
CA PHE A 107 -1.75 -14.25 5.11
C PHE A 107 -2.16 -15.58 5.77
N HIS A 108 -1.24 -16.54 5.88
CA HIS A 108 -1.40 -17.86 6.49
C HIS A 108 -2.64 -18.65 6.02
N GLY A 109 -2.99 -18.51 4.74
CA GLY A 109 -4.16 -19.17 4.14
C GLY A 109 -5.49 -18.58 4.59
N GLY A 110 -5.51 -17.33 5.06
CA GLY A 110 -6.72 -16.59 5.37
C GLY A 110 -7.46 -16.09 4.11
N LYS A 111 -8.55 -15.36 4.32
CA LYS A 111 -9.39 -14.86 3.21
C LYS A 111 -8.69 -13.89 2.27
N LEU A 112 -7.74 -13.10 2.79
CA LEU A 112 -7.00 -12.10 2.02
C LEU A 112 -5.90 -12.70 1.14
N LYS A 113 -5.53 -13.97 1.36
CA LYS A 113 -4.56 -14.68 0.54
C LYS A 113 -4.98 -14.69 -0.94
N GLY A 114 -6.22 -15.02 -1.22
CA GLY A 114 -6.76 -15.07 -2.57
C GLY A 114 -6.68 -13.73 -3.33
N PRO A 115 -7.13 -12.60 -2.77
CA PRO A 115 -6.94 -11.30 -3.37
C PRO A 115 -5.47 -10.92 -3.57
N ALA A 116 -4.64 -11.11 -2.56
CA ALA A 116 -3.22 -10.77 -2.63
C ALA A 116 -2.43 -11.63 -3.63
N GLU A 117 -2.79 -12.88 -3.82
CA GLU A 117 -2.11 -13.79 -4.76
C GLU A 117 -2.70 -13.76 -6.17
N ASN A 118 -4.02 -13.57 -6.31
CA ASN A 118 -4.70 -13.66 -7.60
C ASN A 118 -5.11 -12.33 -8.21
N ARG A 119 -5.14 -11.25 -7.42
CA ARG A 119 -5.65 -9.94 -7.85
C ARG A 119 -4.63 -8.86 -7.92
N SER A 120 -3.41 -9.13 -7.60
CA SER A 120 -2.44 -8.05 -7.58
C SER A 120 -2.73 -6.93 -6.55
N VAL A 121 -3.65 -7.13 -5.61
CA VAL A 121 -3.88 -6.16 -4.52
C VAL A 121 -2.78 -6.30 -3.48
N ARG A 122 -2.17 -5.19 -3.11
CA ARG A 122 -1.14 -5.12 -2.06
C ARG A 122 -1.51 -4.10 -1.01
N TYR A 123 -1.14 -4.39 0.21
CA TYR A 123 -1.24 -3.48 1.35
C TYR A 123 0.14 -3.29 1.94
N TRP A 124 0.56 -2.05 2.10
CA TRP A 124 1.72 -1.68 2.89
C TRP A 124 1.25 -1.19 4.24
N LEU A 125 1.91 -1.65 5.28
CA LEU A 125 1.60 -1.27 6.65
C LEU A 125 2.61 -0.23 7.15
N GLU A 126 2.15 0.65 8.01
CA GLU A 126 2.96 1.63 8.70
C GLU A 126 2.67 1.59 10.20
N LEU A 127 3.70 1.74 11.00
CA LEU A 127 3.57 1.97 12.42
C LEU A 127 3.36 3.47 12.63
N LYS A 128 2.17 3.87 13.11
CA LYS A 128 1.90 5.28 13.44
C LYS A 128 2.86 5.75 14.52
N GLU A 129 3.34 6.98 14.35
CA GLU A 129 4.12 7.65 15.38
C GLU A 129 3.31 7.73 16.69
N GLU A 130 3.90 7.25 17.75
CA GLU A 130 3.40 7.33 19.11
C GLU A 130 4.43 7.99 20.01
N THR A 131 3.96 8.56 21.12
CA THR A 131 4.83 9.09 22.16
C THR A 131 5.75 8.03 22.78
N ASN A 132 5.45 6.76 22.56
CA ASN A 132 6.26 5.63 23.04
C ASN A 132 6.17 4.46 22.04
N PRO A 133 6.92 4.51 20.92
CA PRO A 133 6.86 3.48 19.88
C PRO A 133 7.33 2.12 20.41
N ASN A 134 6.69 1.07 19.91
CA ASN A 134 7.07 -0.30 20.22
C ASN A 134 8.32 -0.70 19.40
N PHE A 135 9.50 -0.53 19.97
CA PHE A 135 10.77 -0.86 19.32
C PHE A 135 10.99 -2.37 19.12
N ASP A 136 10.21 -3.24 19.79
CA ASP A 136 10.34 -4.70 19.66
C ASP A 136 10.01 -5.22 18.24
N ILE A 137 9.31 -4.40 17.43
CA ILE A 137 8.88 -4.73 16.04
C ILE A 137 9.56 -3.86 14.98
N VAL A 138 10.63 -3.16 15.35
CA VAL A 138 11.41 -2.28 14.47
C VAL A 138 12.60 -3.01 13.87
N GLY A 139 13.00 -2.65 12.63
CA GLY A 139 14.16 -3.19 11.93
C GLY A 139 13.86 -4.44 11.12
N GLU A 140 14.93 -5.07 10.64
CA GLU A 140 14.85 -6.27 9.82
C GLU A 140 14.30 -7.46 10.63
N GLY A 141 13.30 -8.12 10.07
CA GLY A 141 12.68 -9.29 10.68
C GLY A 141 11.26 -9.49 10.16
N GLU A 142 10.74 -10.69 10.33
CA GLU A 142 9.34 -11.00 10.08
C GLU A 142 8.60 -11.14 11.40
N PHE A 143 7.51 -10.42 11.55
CA PHE A 143 6.67 -10.43 12.73
C PHE A 143 5.26 -10.94 12.39
N LYS A 144 4.74 -11.80 13.26
CA LYS A 144 3.41 -12.36 13.10
C LYS A 144 2.41 -11.65 14.01
N SER A 145 1.24 -11.32 13.51
CA SER A 145 0.25 -10.51 14.23
C SER A 145 -0.23 -11.12 15.56
N ASP A 146 -0.09 -12.43 15.76
CA ASP A 146 -0.40 -13.12 17.03
C ASP A 146 0.80 -13.26 17.98
N SER A 147 1.96 -12.70 17.62
CA SER A 147 3.10 -12.65 18.52
C SER A 147 2.91 -11.64 19.66
N PRO A 148 3.50 -11.85 20.84
CA PRO A 148 3.35 -10.93 21.98
C PRO A 148 3.79 -9.50 21.67
N GLU A 149 4.82 -9.33 20.83
CA GLU A 149 5.36 -8.04 20.42
C GLU A 149 4.32 -7.27 19.57
N MET A 150 3.75 -7.93 18.57
CA MET A 150 2.79 -7.33 17.64
C MET A 150 1.45 -7.01 18.31
N GLN A 151 1.00 -7.85 19.26
CA GLN A 151 -0.28 -7.68 19.95
C GLN A 151 -0.41 -6.33 20.67
N LYS A 152 0.70 -5.74 21.09
CA LYS A 152 0.73 -4.43 21.75
C LYS A 152 0.41 -3.27 20.80
N SER A 153 0.56 -3.47 19.47
CA SER A 153 0.55 -2.39 18.48
C SER A 153 -0.45 -2.59 17.34
N LEU A 154 -1.30 -3.63 17.37
CA LEU A 154 -2.19 -3.96 16.24
C LEU A 154 -3.07 -2.79 15.76
N LYS A 155 -3.55 -1.94 16.68
CA LYS A 155 -4.39 -0.77 16.37
C LYS A 155 -3.60 0.40 15.82
N ASN A 156 -2.31 0.43 16.10
CA ASN A 156 -1.40 1.51 15.71
C ASN A 156 -0.63 1.18 14.42
N ILE A 157 -0.72 -0.06 13.96
CA ILE A 157 -0.24 -0.48 12.65
C ILE A 157 -1.40 -0.34 11.68
N VAL A 158 -1.23 0.48 10.65
CA VAL A 158 -2.29 0.78 9.68
C VAL A 158 -1.81 0.57 8.26
N VAL A 159 -2.76 0.32 7.36
CA VAL A 159 -2.51 0.40 5.92
C VAL A 159 -2.22 1.85 5.56
N ASN A 160 -1.01 2.14 5.09
CA ASN A 160 -0.62 3.47 4.58
C ASN A 160 -0.67 3.54 3.06
N ASN A 161 -0.63 2.39 2.40
CA ASN A 161 -0.72 2.29 0.96
C ASN A 161 -1.56 1.06 0.57
N ILE A 162 -2.51 1.28 -0.34
CA ILE A 162 -3.24 0.22 -1.03
C ILE A 162 -2.98 0.34 -2.52
N GLY A 163 -2.51 -0.75 -3.12
CA GLY A 163 -2.15 -0.76 -4.54
C GLY A 163 -2.72 -1.95 -5.30
N ILE A 164 -2.85 -1.76 -6.62
CA ILE A 164 -3.11 -2.83 -7.58
C ILE A 164 -1.88 -2.92 -8.47
N VAL A 165 -1.25 -4.10 -8.50
CA VAL A 165 -0.02 -4.37 -9.26
C VAL A 165 -0.35 -5.31 -10.42
N LYS A 166 0.22 -5.07 -11.59
CA LYS A 166 0.15 -5.99 -12.73
C LYS A 166 1.25 -7.05 -12.58
N TRP A 167 0.89 -8.29 -12.77
CA TRP A 167 1.81 -9.44 -12.84
C TRP A 167 2.11 -9.82 -14.29
#